data_adeb565e1b752c7de9d23a11c74bfd3e
#
_entry.id   adeb565e1b752c7de9d23a11c74bfd3e
#
_cell.length_a   1.000
_cell.length_b   1.000
_cell.length_c   1.000
_cell.angle_alpha   90.00
_cell.angle_beta   90.00
_cell.angle_gamma   90.00
#
_symmetry.space_group_name_H-M   'P 1'
#
loop_
_entity.id
_entity.type
_entity.pdbx_description
1 polymer ?
#
loop_
_entity_poly.entity_id
_entity_poly.type
_entity_poly.pdbx_seq_one_letter_code
_entity_poly.pdbx_strand_id
1 'polypeptide(L)'
;MIKGYELNLNSKFFFKGNLKLKLTEKEIEIILYLNDKKIKHNVEKLQKNIWGYSADMETHTVETHVYRLRKKISDLFKDEQFILSHKNGYFID
;
A
#
# COMPACT_ATOMS: atom_id res chain seq x y z
N MET A 1 7.84 -12.25 -2.57
CA MET A 1 8.50 -11.33 -1.63
C MET A 1 8.45 -9.90 -2.17
N ILE A 2 8.11 -8.96 -1.33
CA ILE A 2 7.94 -7.57 -1.74
C ILE A 2 8.98 -6.73 -1.01
N LYS A 3 10.04 -6.32 -1.70
CA LYS A 3 11.07 -5.44 -1.17
C LYS A 3 11.66 -5.93 0.17
N GLY A 4 11.85 -7.25 0.27
CA GLY A 4 12.40 -7.87 1.48
C GLY A 4 11.35 -8.27 2.52
N TYR A 5 10.09 -7.98 2.27
CA TYR A 5 8.98 -8.37 3.15
C TYR A 5 8.25 -9.56 2.59
N GLU A 6 7.56 -10.29 3.46
CA GLU A 6 6.67 -11.36 3.06
C GLU A 6 5.24 -10.99 3.41
N LEU A 7 4.30 -11.39 2.55
CA LEU A 7 2.89 -11.13 2.76
C LEU A 7 2.13 -12.43 2.68
N ASN A 8 1.43 -12.78 3.77
CA ASN A 8 0.57 -13.95 3.81
C ASN A 8 -0.87 -13.50 3.58
N LEU A 9 -1.42 -13.87 2.42
CA LEU A 9 -2.76 -13.43 2.02
C LEU A 9 -3.85 -14.07 2.87
N ASN A 10 -3.62 -15.28 3.40
CA ASN A 10 -4.61 -15.94 4.21
C ASN A 10 -4.72 -15.31 5.60
N SER A 11 -3.60 -15.08 6.25
CA SER A 11 -3.59 -14.50 7.60
C SER A 11 -3.59 -12.99 7.58
N LYS A 12 -3.29 -12.37 6.43
CA LYS A 12 -3.18 -10.92 6.26
C LYS A 12 -2.05 -10.30 7.07
N PHE A 13 -1.03 -11.09 7.38
CA PHE A 13 0.17 -10.59 8.03
C PHE A 13 1.23 -10.20 7.01
N PHE A 14 1.84 -9.07 7.26
CA PHE A 14 2.95 -8.53 6.50
C PHE A 14 4.14 -8.54 7.45
N PHE A 15 5.21 -9.23 7.08
CA PHE A 15 6.27 -9.46 8.05
C PHE A 15 7.67 -9.45 7.45
N LYS A 16 8.63 -9.19 8.32
CA LYS A 16 10.05 -9.19 7.99
C LYS A 16 10.80 -9.59 9.24
N GLY A 17 11.59 -10.68 9.15
CA GLY A 17 12.26 -11.23 10.31
C GLY A 17 11.26 -11.68 11.36
N ASN A 18 11.41 -11.20 12.58
CA ASN A 18 10.52 -11.54 13.69
C ASN A 18 9.36 -10.57 13.88
N LEU A 19 9.26 -9.56 13.04
CA LEU A 19 8.22 -8.54 13.18
C LEU A 19 7.05 -8.84 12.24
N LYS A 20 5.83 -8.74 12.76
CA LYS A 20 4.60 -8.99 12.02
C LYS A 20 3.66 -7.81 12.15
N LEU A 21 2.99 -7.48 11.05
CA LEU A 21 2.02 -6.41 11.03
C LEU A 21 0.73 -6.91 10.37
N LYS A 22 -0.38 -6.84 11.10
CA LYS A 22 -1.68 -7.20 10.57
C LYS A 22 -2.18 -6.09 9.67
N LEU A 23 -2.57 -6.45 8.45
CA LEU A 23 -3.09 -5.50 7.47
C LEU A 23 -4.57 -5.73 7.21
N THR A 24 -5.25 -4.67 6.80
CA THR A 24 -6.62 -4.78 6.29
C THR A 24 -6.59 -5.23 4.83
N GLU A 25 -7.75 -5.63 4.30
CA GLU A 25 -7.83 -6.01 2.90
C GLU A 25 -7.44 -4.86 1.97
N LYS A 26 -7.87 -3.65 2.27
CA LYS A 26 -7.54 -2.50 1.44
C LYS A 26 -6.05 -2.18 1.48
N GLU A 27 -5.41 -2.36 2.63
CA GLU A 27 -3.97 -2.16 2.74
C GLU A 27 -3.20 -3.18 1.91
N ILE A 28 -3.66 -4.44 1.92
CA ILE A 28 -3.05 -5.48 1.08
C ILE A 28 -3.23 -5.15 -0.40
N GLU A 29 -4.43 -4.74 -0.79
CA GLU A 29 -4.69 -4.37 -2.18
C GLU A 29 -3.79 -3.21 -2.64
N ILE A 30 -3.58 -2.22 -1.77
CA ILE A 30 -2.69 -1.11 -2.08
C ILE A 30 -1.27 -1.61 -2.33
N ILE A 31 -0.75 -2.45 -1.44
CA ILE A 31 0.60 -2.98 -1.59
C ILE A 31 0.76 -3.77 -2.87
N LEU A 32 -0.17 -4.67 -3.15
CA LEU A 32 -0.11 -5.50 -4.35
C LEU A 32 -0.19 -4.65 -5.63
N TYR A 33 -1.07 -3.66 -5.62
CA TYR A 33 -1.22 -2.78 -6.77
C TYR A 33 0.06 -1.97 -7.03
N LEU A 34 0.62 -1.38 -5.97
CA LEU A 34 1.83 -0.57 -6.11
C LEU A 34 3.06 -1.42 -6.43
N ASN A 35 3.07 -2.69 -6.03
CA ASN A 35 4.16 -3.60 -6.35
C ASN A 35 4.15 -4.04 -7.81
N ASP A 36 3.04 -3.87 -8.51
CA ASP A 36 2.96 -4.19 -9.94
C ASP A 36 3.55 -3.05 -10.75
N LYS A 37 4.78 -3.23 -11.19
CA LYS A 37 5.54 -2.19 -11.90
C LYS A 37 5.08 -1.93 -13.33
N LYS A 38 4.11 -2.70 -13.81
CA LYS A 38 3.54 -2.51 -15.15
C LYS A 38 2.42 -1.48 -15.15
N ILE A 39 1.92 -1.13 -13.97
CA ILE A 39 0.79 -0.23 -13.81
C ILE A 39 1.30 1.16 -13.44
N LYS A 40 0.71 2.19 -14.03
CA LYS A 40 1.01 3.57 -13.62
C LYS A 40 0.26 3.84 -12.32
N HIS A 41 0.98 4.31 -11.33
CA HIS A 41 0.50 4.40 -9.94
C HIS A 41 0.05 5.80 -9.56
N ASN A 42 -0.83 6.45 -10.33
CA ASN A 42 -1.39 7.71 -9.89
C ASN A 42 -2.58 7.47 -8.94
N VAL A 43 -2.92 8.49 -8.16
CA VAL A 43 -3.94 8.40 -7.13
C VAL A 43 -5.30 8.02 -7.70
N GLU A 44 -5.66 8.58 -8.86
CA GLU A 44 -6.94 8.29 -9.49
C GLU A 44 -7.06 6.83 -9.93
N LYS A 45 -6.00 6.29 -10.51
CA LYS A 45 -5.99 4.88 -10.90
C LYS A 45 -6.01 3.96 -9.70
N LEU A 46 -5.29 4.32 -8.64
CA LEU A 46 -5.29 3.57 -7.40
C LEU A 46 -6.71 3.52 -6.83
N GLN A 47 -7.39 4.65 -6.80
CA GLN A 47 -8.77 4.72 -6.34
C GLN A 47 -9.69 3.81 -7.14
N LYS A 48 -9.64 3.90 -8.47
CA LYS A 48 -10.51 3.13 -9.34
C LYS A 48 -10.27 1.63 -9.22
N ASN A 49 -9.02 1.21 -9.11
CA ASN A 49 -8.69 -0.21 -9.07
C ASN A 49 -8.95 -0.85 -7.72
N ILE A 50 -8.88 -0.10 -6.63
CA ILE A 50 -9.05 -0.64 -5.28
C ILE A 50 -10.47 -0.42 -4.76
N TRP A 51 -11.05 0.74 -5.02
CA TRP A 51 -12.40 1.07 -4.54
C TRP A 51 -13.48 1.00 -5.62
N GLY A 52 -13.09 0.92 -6.90
CA GLY A 52 -14.02 0.76 -8.00
C GLY A 52 -14.42 2.08 -8.67
N TYR A 53 -14.96 1.94 -9.89
CA TYR A 53 -15.33 3.12 -10.68
C TYR A 53 -16.54 3.86 -10.12
N SER A 54 -17.36 3.16 -9.36
CA SER A 54 -18.55 3.76 -8.77
C SER A 54 -18.28 4.41 -7.41
N ALA A 55 -17.06 4.33 -6.95
CA ALA A 55 -16.70 4.92 -5.66
C ALA A 55 -16.80 6.43 -5.74
N ASP A 56 -17.72 6.99 -4.97
CA ASP A 56 -17.90 8.44 -4.90
C ASP A 56 -17.08 9.01 -3.74
N MET A 57 -15.77 8.93 -3.90
CA MET A 57 -14.85 9.39 -2.87
C MET A 57 -13.77 10.25 -3.51
N GLU A 58 -13.25 11.18 -2.72
CA GLU A 58 -12.19 12.05 -3.17
C GLU A 58 -10.84 11.35 -3.13
N THR A 59 -9.92 11.76 -3.98
CA THR A 59 -8.55 11.24 -3.97
C THR A 59 -7.87 11.44 -2.62
N HIS A 60 -8.31 12.45 -1.86
CA HIS A 60 -7.83 12.69 -0.51
C HIS A 60 -8.03 11.46 0.40
N THR A 61 -9.12 10.73 0.22
CA THR A 61 -9.37 9.51 1.00
C THR A 61 -8.29 8.45 0.70
N VAL A 62 -7.91 8.32 -0.58
CA VAL A 62 -6.83 7.41 -0.97
C VAL A 62 -5.53 7.81 -0.29
N GLU A 63 -5.21 9.10 -0.32
CA GLU A 63 -3.99 9.61 0.29
C GLU A 63 -3.95 9.33 1.79
N THR A 64 -5.10 9.46 2.47
CA THR A 64 -5.21 9.16 3.89
C THR A 64 -4.94 7.68 4.16
N HIS A 65 -5.49 6.78 3.33
CA HIS A 65 -5.24 5.35 3.48
C HIS A 65 -3.77 5.01 3.30
N VAL A 66 -3.14 5.59 2.28
CA VAL A 66 -1.72 5.36 2.03
C VAL A 66 -0.87 5.92 3.17
N TYR A 67 -1.21 7.09 3.66
CA TYR A 67 -0.50 7.70 4.79
C TYR A 67 -0.53 6.78 6.01
N ARG A 68 -1.70 6.26 6.36
CA ARG A 68 -1.84 5.37 7.52
C ARG A 68 -1.05 4.09 7.34
N LEU A 69 -1.07 3.52 6.13
CA LEU A 69 -0.30 2.32 5.83
C LEU A 69 1.20 2.57 5.97
N ARG A 70 1.68 3.67 5.41
CA ARG A 70 3.09 4.03 5.52
C ARG A 70 3.50 4.23 6.98
N LYS A 71 2.63 4.85 7.77
CA LYS A 71 2.89 5.08 9.19
C LYS A 71 2.97 3.76 9.96
N LYS A 72 2.06 2.81 9.70
CA LYS A 72 2.10 1.50 10.34
C LYS A 72 3.42 0.78 10.05
N ILE A 73 3.84 0.80 8.81
CA ILE A 73 5.09 0.15 8.38
C ILE A 73 6.30 0.85 9.01
N SER A 74 6.32 2.16 8.98
CA SER A 74 7.41 2.94 9.56
C SER A 74 7.51 2.73 11.07
N ASP A 75 6.39 2.72 11.78
CA ASP A 75 6.39 2.57 13.23
C ASP A 75 6.91 1.21 13.67
N LEU A 76 6.53 0.15 12.97
CA LEU A 76 6.94 -1.21 13.36
C LEU A 76 8.29 -1.61 12.79
N PHE A 77 8.49 -1.41 11.49
CA PHE A 77 9.70 -1.89 10.80
C PHE A 77 10.79 -0.84 10.70
N LYS A 78 10.52 0.39 11.11
CA LYS A 78 11.47 1.51 11.00
C LYS A 78 11.85 1.77 9.54
N ASP A 79 10.94 1.53 8.62
CA ASP A 79 11.16 1.68 7.18
C ASP A 79 10.25 2.78 6.63
N GLU A 80 10.84 3.92 6.36
CA GLU A 80 10.13 5.07 5.80
C GLU A 80 10.19 5.10 4.26
N GLN A 81 10.86 4.10 3.66
CA GLN A 81 11.10 4.06 2.22
C GLN A 81 10.35 2.94 1.52
N PHE A 82 9.46 2.23 2.21
CA PHE A 82 8.74 1.11 1.60
C PHE A 82 7.80 1.58 0.49
N ILE A 83 6.96 2.57 0.79
CA ILE A 83 6.11 3.22 -0.21
C ILE A 83 6.65 4.62 -0.42
N LEU A 84 7.01 4.92 -1.67
CA LEU A 84 7.55 6.21 -2.03
C LEU A 84 6.48 7.04 -2.74
N SER A 85 6.58 8.35 -2.61
CA SER A 85 5.66 9.25 -3.30
C SER A 85 6.34 9.91 -4.48
N HIS A 86 5.54 10.20 -5.50
CA HIS A 86 5.99 11.00 -6.63
C HIS A 86 4.90 12.02 -6.97
N LYS A 87 5.16 12.83 -7.96
CA LYS A 87 4.32 14.00 -8.26
C LYS A 87 2.82 13.73 -8.25
N ASN A 88 2.38 12.60 -8.81
CA ASN A 88 0.96 12.33 -8.97
C ASN A 88 0.47 11.08 -8.22
N GLY A 89 1.33 10.45 -7.42
CA GLY A 89 0.91 9.23 -6.74
C GLY A 89 2.02 8.56 -5.95
N TYR A 90 2.01 7.23 -5.94
CA TYR A 90 2.90 6.43 -5.10
C TYR A 90 3.48 5.26 -5.87
N PHE A 91 4.56 4.68 -5.34
CA PHE A 91 5.15 3.49 -5.94
C PHE A 91 5.97 2.72 -4.90
N ILE A 92 6.19 1.44 -5.21
CA ILE A 92 7.12 0.59 -4.45
C ILE A 92 8.28 0.29 -5.40
N ASP A 93 9.46 0.65 -4.98
CA ASP A 93 10.65 0.51 -5.81
C ASP A 93 11.14 -0.95 -5.90
#